data_da720830cf8831fad46007f690d1fef4
#
_entry.id   da720830cf8831fad46007f690d1fef4
#
_cell.length_a   1.000
_cell.length_b   1.000
_cell.length_c   1.000
_cell.angle_alpha   90.00
_cell.angle_beta   90.00
_cell.angle_gamma   90.00
#
_symmetry.space_group_name_H-M   'P 1'
#
loop_
_entity.id
_entity.type
_entity.pdbx_description
1 polymer ?
#
loop_
_entity_poly.entity_id
_entity_poly.type
_entity_poly.pdbx_seq_one_letter_code
_entity_poly.pdbx_strand_id
1 'polypeptide(L)'
;MPLVINGQTIGDDVIDQEFSAIKAHYESLGSISCCERDGEFRGYARDNITFRALLTQEAQRTISEPAAEEVTQAFDKLKEEHGGGDRFYANSGLTPEQDELIRPDLSLNLQVETLRAETCKAVPAPTETECRQFYDSSLDQFSDEDEVCASHIFKSVREVEKREEIFKALCVVRQRLVDGADFTELAREHSDKPAEEIDLGYFKRGELMDEFEVVAFSMKTGEISPVFCTPHGFHLAKVTARKAGKPKPFEEVRTEIEAELIAQRQDAKLQELVDELKKTAKIEYTEPNDGFDEHEHD
;
A
#
# COMPACT_ATOMS: atom_id res chain seq x y z
N MET A 1 0.74 15.81 -22.69
CA MET A 1 1.83 16.60 -23.31
C MET A 1 3.08 16.51 -22.44
N PRO A 2 4.26 16.50 -23.02
CA PRO A 2 5.48 16.15 -22.30
C PRO A 2 5.83 17.18 -21.22
N LEU A 3 6.32 16.68 -20.09
CA LEU A 3 6.97 17.48 -19.06
C LEU A 3 8.41 17.76 -19.52
N VAL A 4 8.84 19.02 -19.51
CA VAL A 4 10.20 19.41 -19.88
C VAL A 4 10.89 20.02 -18.66
N ILE A 5 12.04 19.45 -18.25
CA ILE A 5 12.82 19.91 -17.09
C ILE A 5 14.24 20.21 -17.55
N ASN A 6 14.62 21.48 -17.52
CA ASN A 6 15.94 21.96 -17.99
C ASN A 6 16.29 21.51 -19.41
N GLY A 7 15.29 21.42 -20.29
CA GLY A 7 15.45 20.96 -21.67
C GLY A 7 15.39 19.44 -21.88
N GLN A 8 15.31 18.65 -20.82
CA GLN A 8 15.05 17.21 -20.90
C GLN A 8 13.56 16.97 -21.02
N THR A 9 13.12 16.33 -22.09
CA THR A 9 11.72 15.97 -22.31
C THR A 9 11.43 14.61 -21.67
N ILE A 10 10.37 14.55 -20.86
CA ILE A 10 9.85 13.33 -20.25
C ILE A 10 8.53 13.00 -20.95
N GLY A 11 8.42 11.79 -21.47
CA GLY A 11 7.25 11.33 -22.22
C GLY A 11 6.00 11.19 -21.36
N ASP A 12 4.85 11.27 -22.00
CA ASP A 12 3.55 11.08 -21.35
C ASP A 12 3.40 9.67 -20.78
N ASP A 13 4.03 8.67 -21.39
CA ASP A 13 4.06 7.29 -20.95
C ASP A 13 4.67 7.12 -19.54
N VAL A 14 5.74 7.88 -19.24
CA VAL A 14 6.35 7.89 -17.90
C VAL A 14 5.41 8.51 -16.86
N ILE A 15 4.70 9.58 -17.25
CA ILE A 15 3.71 10.23 -16.38
C ILE A 15 2.52 9.29 -16.12
N ASP A 16 2.04 8.60 -17.16
CA ASP A 16 0.92 7.67 -17.05
C ASP A 16 1.27 6.41 -16.23
N GLN A 17 2.51 5.94 -16.30
CA GLN A 17 3.00 4.85 -15.43
C GLN A 17 3.04 5.28 -13.97
N GLU A 18 3.62 6.43 -13.65
CA GLU A 18 3.67 6.95 -12.29
C GLU A 18 2.27 7.23 -11.73
N PHE A 19 1.39 7.85 -12.53
CA PHE A 19 -0.02 8.05 -12.19
C PHE A 19 -0.72 6.74 -11.84
N SER A 20 -0.54 5.71 -12.68
CA SER A 20 -1.14 4.39 -12.46
C SER A 20 -0.63 3.73 -11.17
N ALA A 21 0.67 3.87 -10.87
CA ALA A 21 1.25 3.36 -9.63
C ALA A 21 0.69 4.09 -8.39
N ILE A 22 0.57 5.42 -8.44
CA ILE A 22 -0.03 6.20 -7.37
C ILE A 22 -1.48 5.79 -7.15
N LYS A 23 -2.27 5.68 -8.22
CA LYS A 23 -3.68 5.29 -8.15
C LYS A 23 -3.85 3.91 -7.53
N ALA A 24 -3.08 2.91 -7.99
CA ALA A 24 -3.09 1.56 -7.44
C ALA A 24 -2.70 1.53 -5.95
N HIS A 25 -1.75 2.37 -5.53
CA HIS A 25 -1.37 2.50 -4.12
C HIS A 25 -2.55 3.00 -3.26
N TYR A 26 -3.22 4.08 -3.68
CA TYR A 26 -4.39 4.60 -2.95
C TYR A 26 -5.56 3.62 -2.93
N GLU A 27 -5.78 2.87 -4.01
CA GLU A 27 -6.78 1.80 -4.07
C GLU A 27 -6.47 0.67 -3.09
N SER A 28 -5.21 0.28 -2.96
CA SER A 28 -4.78 -0.76 -2.00
C SER A 28 -4.97 -0.35 -0.53
N LEU A 29 -4.98 0.96 -0.25
CA LEU A 29 -5.29 1.51 1.08
C LEU A 29 -6.80 1.64 1.35
N GLY A 30 -7.66 1.10 0.48
CA GLY A 30 -9.12 1.18 0.63
C GLY A 30 -9.71 2.55 0.29
N SER A 31 -8.92 3.45 -0.27
CA SER A 31 -9.41 4.73 -0.79
C SER A 31 -10.12 4.50 -2.12
N ILE A 32 -11.41 4.88 -2.21
CA ILE A 32 -12.13 4.85 -3.48
C ILE A 32 -11.47 5.87 -4.40
N SER A 33 -10.75 5.40 -5.43
CA SER A 33 -10.21 6.27 -6.45
C SER A 33 -11.34 6.62 -7.43
N CYS A 34 -12.00 7.73 -7.14
CA CYS A 34 -12.94 8.34 -8.06
C CYS A 34 -12.16 9.08 -9.16
N CYS A 35 -12.64 9.05 -10.41
CA CYS A 35 -12.05 9.80 -11.52
C CYS A 35 -11.94 11.32 -11.25
N GLU A 36 -12.72 11.85 -10.30
CA GLU A 36 -12.61 13.24 -9.83
C GLU A 36 -11.25 13.57 -9.21
N ARG A 37 -10.49 12.57 -8.70
CA ARG A 37 -9.15 12.75 -8.14
C ARG A 37 -8.03 12.49 -9.15
N ASP A 38 -8.33 12.12 -10.38
CA ASP A 38 -7.29 11.79 -11.38
C ASP A 38 -6.39 13.02 -11.67
N GLY A 39 -6.93 14.22 -11.65
CA GLY A 39 -6.14 15.45 -11.76
C GLY A 39 -5.13 15.66 -10.64
N GLU A 40 -5.54 15.37 -9.40
CA GLU A 40 -4.69 15.39 -8.20
C GLU A 40 -3.55 14.34 -8.30
N PHE A 41 -3.89 13.10 -8.64
CA PHE A 41 -2.91 12.03 -8.80
C PHE A 41 -1.92 12.28 -9.95
N ARG A 42 -2.37 12.88 -11.04
CA ARG A 42 -1.48 13.36 -12.12
C ARG A 42 -0.55 14.48 -11.63
N GLY A 43 -1.02 15.34 -10.75
CA GLY A 43 -0.19 16.33 -10.05
C GLY A 43 0.93 15.66 -9.27
N TYR A 44 0.59 14.70 -8.41
CA TYR A 44 1.58 13.92 -7.64
C TYR A 44 2.58 13.18 -8.54
N ALA A 45 2.12 12.59 -9.65
CA ALA A 45 3.01 11.92 -10.60
C ALA A 45 4.03 12.90 -11.20
N ARG A 46 3.62 14.09 -11.60
CA ARG A 46 4.53 15.13 -12.10
C ARG A 46 5.52 15.60 -11.05
N ASP A 47 5.06 15.79 -9.82
CA ASP A 47 5.92 16.20 -8.72
C ASP A 47 6.99 15.15 -8.40
N ASN A 48 6.61 13.88 -8.36
CA ASN A 48 7.53 12.76 -8.15
C ASN A 48 8.57 12.66 -9.28
N ILE A 49 8.12 12.81 -10.52
CA ILE A 49 9.01 12.78 -11.70
C ILE A 49 9.95 13.98 -11.68
N THR A 50 9.43 15.17 -11.35
CA THR A 50 10.24 16.40 -11.24
C THR A 50 11.30 16.25 -10.16
N PHE A 51 10.94 15.71 -9.00
CA PHE A 51 11.86 15.42 -7.90
C PHE A 51 12.99 14.49 -8.37
N ARG A 52 12.65 13.37 -8.99
CA ARG A 52 13.65 12.41 -9.49
C ARG A 52 14.54 13.02 -10.58
N ALA A 53 13.97 13.72 -11.54
CA ALA A 53 14.72 14.34 -12.63
C ALA A 53 15.71 15.39 -12.13
N LEU A 54 15.29 16.25 -11.20
CA LEU A 54 16.18 17.27 -10.63
C LEU A 54 17.31 16.66 -9.82
N LEU A 55 17.05 15.64 -9.01
CA LEU A 55 18.12 14.90 -8.30
C LEU A 55 19.08 14.22 -9.25
N THR A 56 18.57 13.61 -10.31
CA THR A 56 19.38 12.95 -11.34
C THR A 56 20.29 13.95 -12.05
N GLN A 57 19.75 15.10 -12.48
CA GLN A 57 20.53 16.15 -13.14
C GLN A 57 21.58 16.76 -12.20
N GLU A 58 21.23 16.92 -10.92
CA GLU A 58 22.18 17.42 -9.92
C GLU A 58 23.28 16.41 -9.64
N ALA A 59 22.96 15.12 -9.56
CA ALA A 59 23.94 14.05 -9.39
C ALA A 59 24.92 14.02 -10.58
N GLN A 60 24.44 14.07 -11.80
CA GLN A 60 25.29 14.15 -12.99
C GLN A 60 26.21 15.38 -13.01
N ARG A 61 25.72 16.49 -12.46
CA ARG A 61 26.49 17.76 -12.41
C ARG A 61 27.57 17.77 -11.35
N THR A 62 27.32 17.14 -10.19
CA THR A 62 28.17 17.31 -8.98
C THR A 62 28.94 16.06 -8.59
N ILE A 63 28.45 14.88 -8.95
CA ILE A 63 29.07 13.60 -8.60
C ILE A 63 29.82 13.06 -9.81
N SER A 64 31.08 12.68 -9.59
CA SER A 64 31.89 12.06 -10.63
C SER A 64 31.31 10.73 -11.07
N GLU A 65 31.52 10.35 -12.33
CA GLU A 65 31.14 9.02 -12.82
C GLU A 65 31.80 7.93 -11.97
N PRO A 66 31.06 6.91 -11.57
CA PRO A 66 31.60 5.79 -10.82
C PRO A 66 32.57 4.98 -11.70
N ALA A 67 33.54 4.33 -11.08
CA ALA A 67 34.47 3.48 -11.78
C ALA A 67 33.74 2.28 -12.43
N ALA A 68 34.21 1.82 -13.57
CA ALA A 68 33.61 0.68 -14.29
C ALA A 68 33.49 -0.58 -13.41
N GLU A 69 34.40 -0.73 -12.44
CA GLU A 69 34.38 -1.83 -11.47
C GLU A 69 33.22 -1.71 -10.49
N GLU A 70 32.91 -0.49 -10.02
CA GLU A 70 31.77 -0.21 -9.13
C GLU A 70 30.43 -0.48 -9.85
N VAL A 71 30.33 -0.08 -11.12
CA VAL A 71 29.15 -0.36 -11.95
C VAL A 71 28.99 -1.88 -12.15
N THR A 72 30.10 -2.61 -12.33
CA THR A 72 30.05 -4.08 -12.46
C THR A 72 29.61 -4.74 -11.17
N GLN A 73 30.14 -4.31 -10.02
CA GLN A 73 29.72 -4.83 -8.71
C GLN A 73 28.24 -4.55 -8.42
N ALA A 74 27.76 -3.34 -8.77
CA ALA A 74 26.34 -3.00 -8.63
C ALA A 74 25.46 -3.87 -9.53
N PHE A 75 25.92 -4.19 -10.72
CA PHE A 75 25.20 -5.05 -11.63
C PHE A 75 25.15 -6.50 -11.15
N ASP A 76 26.25 -7.03 -10.65
CA ASP A 76 26.30 -8.37 -10.07
C ASP A 76 25.38 -8.48 -8.84
N LYS A 77 25.38 -7.46 -7.99
CA LYS A 77 24.45 -7.37 -6.85
C LYS A 77 22.98 -7.36 -7.30
N LEU A 78 22.64 -6.57 -8.33
CA LEU A 78 21.30 -6.54 -8.91
C LEU A 78 20.85 -7.92 -9.40
N LYS A 79 21.75 -8.68 -10.07
CA LYS A 79 21.46 -10.05 -10.49
C LYS A 79 21.21 -10.99 -9.29
N GLU A 80 22.01 -10.88 -8.24
CA GLU A 80 21.85 -11.69 -7.03
C GLU A 80 20.51 -11.40 -6.31
N GLU A 81 20.11 -10.13 -6.18
CA GLU A 81 18.83 -9.72 -5.61
C GLU A 81 17.62 -10.27 -6.38
N HIS A 82 17.76 -10.47 -7.68
CA HIS A 82 16.73 -11.08 -8.54
C HIS A 82 16.84 -12.62 -8.63
N GLY A 83 17.60 -13.26 -7.75
CA GLY A 83 17.70 -14.71 -7.66
C GLY A 83 18.74 -15.33 -8.59
N GLY A 84 19.75 -14.55 -9.00
CA GLY A 84 20.85 -14.95 -9.85
C GLY A 84 20.64 -14.62 -11.33
N GLY A 85 21.71 -14.70 -12.12
CA GLY A 85 21.73 -14.27 -13.51
C GLY A 85 20.62 -14.89 -14.36
N ASP A 86 20.41 -16.20 -14.26
CA ASP A 86 19.39 -16.89 -15.08
C ASP A 86 17.97 -16.35 -14.82
N ARG A 87 17.62 -16.11 -13.56
CA ARG A 87 16.31 -15.54 -13.18
C ARG A 87 16.18 -14.08 -13.55
N PHE A 88 17.26 -13.32 -13.38
CA PHE A 88 17.30 -11.94 -13.79
C PHE A 88 16.97 -11.79 -15.28
N TYR A 89 17.65 -12.52 -16.16
CA TYR A 89 17.39 -12.46 -17.59
C TYR A 89 16.01 -13.00 -17.99
N ALA A 90 15.54 -14.06 -17.33
CA ALA A 90 14.19 -14.59 -17.57
C ALA A 90 13.08 -13.59 -17.22
N ASN A 91 13.27 -12.82 -16.15
CA ASN A 91 12.27 -11.85 -15.66
C ASN A 91 12.35 -10.51 -16.39
N SER A 92 13.56 -10.05 -16.75
CA SER A 92 13.77 -8.76 -17.42
C SER A 92 13.51 -8.80 -18.93
N GLY A 93 13.48 -10.02 -19.52
CA GLY A 93 13.40 -10.18 -20.97
C GLY A 93 14.68 -9.76 -21.71
N LEU A 94 15.78 -9.53 -21.00
CA LEU A 94 17.07 -9.17 -21.55
C LEU A 94 17.93 -10.42 -21.79
N THR A 95 19.03 -10.23 -22.52
CA THR A 95 20.05 -11.25 -22.73
C THR A 95 21.40 -10.74 -22.20
N PRO A 96 22.36 -11.63 -21.88
CA PRO A 96 23.70 -11.22 -21.44
C PRO A 96 24.42 -10.27 -22.41
N GLU A 97 24.14 -10.36 -23.71
CA GLU A 97 24.72 -9.48 -24.75
C GLU A 97 24.16 -8.05 -24.64
N GLN A 98 23.07 -7.86 -23.94
CA GLN A 98 22.40 -6.56 -23.72
C GLN A 98 22.79 -5.89 -22.39
N ASP A 99 23.71 -6.48 -21.62
CA ASP A 99 24.19 -5.93 -20.35
C ASP A 99 24.67 -4.47 -20.46
N GLU A 100 25.27 -4.13 -21.60
CA GLU A 100 25.73 -2.76 -21.87
C GLU A 100 24.58 -1.73 -21.95
N LEU A 101 23.33 -2.15 -22.14
CA LEU A 101 22.17 -1.25 -22.14
C LEU A 101 21.79 -0.81 -20.73
N ILE A 102 22.11 -1.63 -19.70
CA ILE A 102 21.77 -1.36 -18.30
C ILE A 102 22.85 -0.53 -17.59
N ARG A 103 24.11 -0.67 -18.02
CA ARG A 103 25.26 -0.03 -17.35
C ARG A 103 25.15 1.49 -17.20
N PRO A 104 24.69 2.26 -18.20
CA PRO A 104 24.49 3.71 -18.05
C PRO A 104 23.49 4.06 -16.95
N ASP A 105 22.38 3.32 -16.86
CA ASP A 105 21.35 3.55 -15.84
C ASP A 105 21.87 3.18 -14.44
N LEU A 106 22.66 2.11 -14.33
CA LEU A 106 23.32 1.75 -13.07
C LEU A 106 24.36 2.80 -12.65
N SER A 107 25.14 3.30 -13.59
CA SER A 107 26.10 4.38 -13.33
C SER A 107 25.38 5.61 -12.80
N LEU A 108 24.28 5.99 -13.42
CA LEU A 108 23.47 7.13 -13.01
C LEU A 108 22.83 6.91 -11.63
N ASN A 109 22.31 5.72 -11.37
CA ASN A 109 21.76 5.36 -10.06
C ASN A 109 22.81 5.47 -8.96
N LEU A 110 24.03 4.99 -9.21
CA LEU A 110 25.15 5.12 -8.25
C LEU A 110 25.51 6.59 -7.97
N GLN A 111 25.49 7.46 -9.00
CA GLN A 111 25.69 8.90 -8.78
C GLN A 111 24.58 9.51 -7.91
N VAL A 112 23.31 9.14 -8.18
CA VAL A 112 22.16 9.61 -7.38
C VAL A 112 22.27 9.12 -5.94
N GLU A 113 22.60 7.85 -5.70
CA GLU A 113 22.82 7.31 -4.36
C GLU A 113 23.96 8.02 -3.62
N THR A 114 25.04 8.32 -4.33
CA THR A 114 26.17 9.09 -3.76
C THR A 114 25.72 10.52 -3.38
N LEU A 115 24.99 11.21 -4.25
CA LEU A 115 24.42 12.52 -3.94
C LEU A 115 23.52 12.48 -2.71
N ARG A 116 22.63 11.48 -2.63
CA ARG A 116 21.74 11.28 -1.48
C ARG A 116 22.54 11.07 -0.20
N ALA A 117 23.54 10.20 -0.23
CA ALA A 117 24.41 9.94 0.92
C ALA A 117 25.18 11.18 1.38
N GLU A 118 25.73 11.97 0.45
CA GLU A 118 26.43 13.21 0.78
C GLU A 118 25.49 14.27 1.35
N THR A 119 24.31 14.45 0.75
CA THR A 119 23.28 15.41 1.20
C THR A 119 22.79 15.06 2.61
N CYS A 120 22.60 13.78 2.89
CA CYS A 120 22.07 13.30 4.16
C CYS A 120 23.15 13.05 5.23
N LYS A 121 24.43 13.17 4.90
CA LYS A 121 25.55 12.86 5.81
C LYS A 121 25.49 13.61 7.15
N ALA A 122 24.97 14.83 7.15
CA ALA A 122 24.86 15.68 8.33
C ALA A 122 23.52 15.54 9.08
N VAL A 123 22.64 14.65 8.63
CA VAL A 123 21.36 14.39 9.30
C VAL A 123 21.63 13.76 10.66
N PRO A 124 21.21 14.41 11.77
CA PRO A 124 21.49 13.88 13.10
C PRO A 124 20.61 12.68 13.41
N ALA A 125 21.17 11.72 14.16
CA ALA A 125 20.36 10.65 14.73
C ALA A 125 19.26 11.22 15.66
N PRO A 126 18.10 10.59 15.73
CA PRO A 126 17.06 11.01 16.67
C PRO A 126 17.51 10.77 18.11
N THR A 127 17.09 11.66 19.00
CA THR A 127 17.31 11.50 20.44
C THR A 127 16.29 10.49 21.01
N GLU A 128 16.61 9.91 22.15
CA GLU A 128 15.68 9.00 22.86
C GLU A 128 14.33 9.69 23.17
N THR A 129 14.35 10.97 23.48
CA THR A 129 13.13 11.74 23.72
C THR A 129 12.26 11.81 22.48
N GLU A 130 12.83 12.05 21.30
CA GLU A 130 12.08 12.08 20.04
C GLU A 130 11.54 10.70 19.70
N CYS A 131 12.31 9.65 19.90
CA CYS A 131 11.85 8.28 19.69
C CYS A 131 10.68 7.92 20.60
N ARG A 132 10.71 8.31 21.88
CA ARG A 132 9.60 8.09 22.81
C ARG A 132 8.35 8.90 22.43
N GLN A 133 8.53 10.15 22.02
CA GLN A 133 7.42 10.97 21.52
C GLN A 133 6.76 10.36 20.29
N PHE A 134 7.56 9.88 19.35
CA PHE A 134 7.05 9.20 18.15
C PHE A 134 6.28 7.92 18.52
N TYR A 135 6.85 7.08 19.40
CA TYR A 135 6.20 5.90 19.92
C TYR A 135 4.85 6.22 20.58
N ASP A 136 4.83 7.18 21.48
CA ASP A 136 3.61 7.57 22.22
C ASP A 136 2.51 8.14 21.28
N SER A 137 2.91 8.81 20.19
CA SER A 137 1.97 9.36 19.21
C SER A 137 1.50 8.34 18.18
N SER A 138 2.17 7.20 18.05
CA SER A 138 1.95 6.19 17.02
C SER A 138 1.76 4.79 17.60
N LEU A 139 1.23 4.67 18.82
CA LEU A 139 1.04 3.41 19.53
C LEU A 139 0.32 2.34 18.72
N ASP A 140 -0.64 2.74 17.89
CA ASP A 140 -1.39 1.82 17.03
C ASP A 140 -0.49 1.11 16.00
N GLN A 141 0.56 1.79 15.51
CA GLN A 141 1.52 1.21 14.56
C GLN A 141 2.44 0.17 15.22
N PHE A 142 2.69 0.33 16.52
CA PHE A 142 3.56 -0.53 17.31
C PHE A 142 2.80 -1.49 18.21
N SER A 143 1.52 -1.72 17.93
CA SER A 143 0.71 -2.68 18.69
C SER A 143 0.58 -3.99 17.93
N ASP A 144 0.40 -5.07 18.66
CA ASP A 144 -0.05 -6.31 18.08
C ASP A 144 -1.40 -6.11 17.42
N GLU A 145 -1.73 -6.94 16.45
CA GLU A 145 -3.03 -6.87 15.79
C GLU A 145 -4.16 -7.28 16.72
N ASP A 146 -5.30 -6.61 16.59
CA ASP A 146 -6.53 -7.04 17.26
C ASP A 146 -6.93 -8.43 16.78
N GLU A 147 -7.37 -9.29 17.73
CA GLU A 147 -7.97 -10.59 17.42
C GLU A 147 -9.46 -10.58 17.75
N VAL A 148 -10.26 -11.14 16.86
CA VAL A 148 -11.69 -11.36 17.07
C VAL A 148 -11.96 -12.85 17.12
N CYS A 149 -12.77 -13.29 18.10
CA CYS A 149 -13.30 -14.63 18.14
C CYS A 149 -14.78 -14.58 17.73
N ALA A 150 -15.15 -15.39 16.73
CA ALA A 150 -16.52 -15.39 16.23
C ALA A 150 -17.02 -16.80 15.90
N SER A 151 -18.33 -16.96 16.03
CA SER A 151 -19.06 -18.10 15.47
C SER A 151 -19.91 -17.65 14.31
N HIS A 152 -20.19 -18.55 13.37
CA HIS A 152 -21.01 -18.20 12.20
C HIS A 152 -22.06 -19.26 11.84
N ILE A 153 -23.11 -18.80 11.15
CA ILE A 153 -24.07 -19.63 10.42
C ILE A 153 -23.85 -19.34 8.94
N PHE A 154 -23.53 -20.35 8.16
CA PHE A 154 -23.25 -20.23 6.75
C PHE A 154 -24.29 -20.95 5.90
N LYS A 155 -24.75 -20.30 4.83
CA LYS A 155 -25.62 -20.88 3.81
C LYS A 155 -25.01 -20.67 2.43
N SER A 156 -24.66 -21.77 1.77
CA SER A 156 -24.18 -21.72 0.39
C SER A 156 -25.28 -21.34 -0.59
N VAL A 157 -24.96 -20.50 -1.55
CA VAL A 157 -25.88 -20.15 -2.65
C VAL A 157 -25.39 -20.81 -3.92
N ARG A 158 -25.94 -22.02 -4.21
CA ARG A 158 -25.58 -22.78 -5.42
C ARG A 158 -26.43 -22.40 -6.63
N GLU A 159 -27.67 -21.95 -6.39
CA GLU A 159 -28.67 -21.59 -7.38
C GLU A 159 -29.10 -20.15 -7.13
N VAL A 160 -28.96 -19.28 -8.15
CA VAL A 160 -29.27 -17.85 -8.04
C VAL A 160 -30.73 -17.63 -7.68
N GLU A 161 -31.62 -18.49 -8.18
CA GLU A 161 -33.06 -18.42 -7.96
C GLU A 161 -33.46 -18.64 -6.50
N LYS A 162 -32.64 -19.35 -5.73
CA LYS A 162 -32.84 -19.59 -4.29
C LYS A 162 -32.22 -18.51 -3.39
N ARG A 163 -31.49 -17.57 -3.95
CA ARG A 163 -30.78 -16.55 -3.18
C ARG A 163 -31.68 -15.75 -2.25
N GLU A 164 -32.83 -15.32 -2.76
CA GLU A 164 -33.80 -14.52 -1.98
C GLU A 164 -34.44 -15.35 -0.87
N GLU A 165 -34.77 -16.60 -1.14
CA GLU A 165 -35.35 -17.54 -0.16
C GLU A 165 -34.36 -17.79 0.99
N ILE A 166 -33.13 -18.10 0.67
CA ILE A 166 -32.04 -18.32 1.66
C ILE A 166 -31.83 -17.07 2.52
N PHE A 167 -31.76 -15.88 1.89
CA PHE A 167 -31.63 -14.63 2.61
C PHE A 167 -32.78 -14.41 3.61
N LYS A 168 -34.03 -14.57 3.17
CA LYS A 168 -35.21 -14.44 4.02
C LYS A 168 -35.21 -15.45 5.17
N ALA A 169 -34.81 -16.70 4.91
CA ALA A 169 -34.72 -17.73 5.94
C ALA A 169 -33.68 -17.33 7.00
N LEU A 170 -32.51 -16.83 6.60
CA LEU A 170 -31.48 -16.33 7.54
C LEU A 170 -31.93 -15.09 8.30
N CYS A 171 -32.75 -14.22 7.71
CA CYS A 171 -33.35 -13.09 8.43
C CYS A 171 -34.26 -13.55 9.57
N VAL A 172 -35.02 -14.63 9.36
CA VAL A 172 -35.84 -15.23 10.41
C VAL A 172 -34.96 -15.85 11.51
N VAL A 173 -33.91 -16.57 11.14
CA VAL A 173 -32.93 -17.11 12.10
C VAL A 173 -32.30 -15.98 12.91
N ARG A 174 -31.89 -14.90 12.26
CA ARG A 174 -31.36 -13.72 12.92
C ARG A 174 -32.34 -13.14 13.95
N GLN A 175 -33.61 -13.02 13.59
CA GLN A 175 -34.61 -12.49 14.53
C GLN A 175 -34.73 -13.39 15.77
N ARG A 176 -34.74 -14.69 15.62
CA ARG A 176 -34.73 -15.64 16.75
C ARG A 176 -33.51 -15.47 17.64
N LEU A 177 -32.31 -15.23 17.04
CA LEU A 177 -31.08 -14.97 17.78
C LEU A 177 -31.14 -13.64 18.56
N VAL A 178 -31.70 -12.59 17.95
CA VAL A 178 -31.89 -11.29 18.61
C VAL A 178 -32.90 -11.40 19.75
N ASP A 179 -33.92 -12.25 19.59
CA ASP A 179 -34.92 -12.53 20.63
C ASP A 179 -34.38 -13.45 21.74
N GLY A 180 -33.13 -13.88 21.67
CA GLY A 180 -32.43 -14.58 22.75
C GLY A 180 -32.29 -16.10 22.57
N ALA A 181 -32.60 -16.63 21.38
CA ALA A 181 -32.32 -18.04 21.11
C ALA A 181 -30.82 -18.37 21.13
N ASP A 182 -30.48 -19.61 21.47
CA ASP A 182 -29.09 -20.05 21.49
C ASP A 182 -28.48 -20.10 20.09
N PHE A 183 -27.31 -19.45 19.96
CA PHE A 183 -26.63 -19.36 18.67
C PHE A 183 -26.15 -20.73 18.18
N THR A 184 -25.60 -21.54 19.07
CA THR A 184 -25.01 -22.83 18.72
C THR A 184 -26.09 -23.82 18.28
N GLU A 185 -27.29 -23.81 18.92
CA GLU A 185 -28.42 -24.63 18.51
C GLU A 185 -28.91 -24.25 17.14
N LEU A 186 -29.14 -22.96 16.87
CA LEU A 186 -29.57 -22.48 15.57
C LEU A 186 -28.51 -22.66 14.48
N ALA A 187 -27.25 -22.56 14.83
CA ALA A 187 -26.16 -22.83 13.89
C ALA A 187 -26.12 -24.30 13.47
N ARG A 188 -26.32 -25.23 14.38
CA ARG A 188 -26.41 -26.68 14.07
C ARG A 188 -27.62 -27.01 13.21
N GLU A 189 -28.74 -26.33 13.43
CA GLU A 189 -30.00 -26.54 12.66
C GLU A 189 -29.91 -25.93 11.26
N HIS A 190 -29.28 -24.75 11.12
CA HIS A 190 -29.41 -23.94 9.90
C HIS A 190 -28.12 -23.76 9.10
N SER A 191 -26.94 -24.06 9.64
CA SER A 191 -25.67 -23.92 8.90
C SER A 191 -25.46 -25.07 7.92
N ASP A 192 -24.89 -24.79 6.76
CA ASP A 192 -24.37 -25.80 5.84
C ASP A 192 -22.97 -26.30 6.23
N LYS A 193 -22.37 -25.68 7.23
CA LYS A 193 -21.09 -26.09 7.80
C LYS A 193 -21.28 -27.11 8.91
N PRO A 194 -20.36 -28.08 9.07
CA PRO A 194 -20.38 -29.01 10.19
C PRO A 194 -20.19 -28.27 11.52
N ALA A 195 -20.58 -28.92 12.61
CA ALA A 195 -20.59 -28.31 13.94
C ALA A 195 -19.21 -27.78 14.38
N GLU A 196 -18.14 -28.42 13.93
CA GLU A 196 -16.75 -28.11 14.23
C GLU A 196 -16.28 -26.81 13.55
N GLU A 197 -16.92 -26.43 12.45
CA GLU A 197 -16.60 -25.22 11.68
C GLU A 197 -17.52 -24.02 12.03
N ILE A 198 -18.44 -24.17 12.99
CA ILE A 198 -19.31 -23.06 13.45
C ILE A 198 -18.53 -22.05 14.26
N ASP A 199 -17.65 -22.50 15.14
CA ASP A 199 -16.74 -21.65 15.90
C ASP A 199 -15.42 -21.50 15.14
N LEU A 200 -15.13 -20.26 14.71
CA LEU A 200 -13.93 -19.96 13.95
C LEU A 200 -12.71 -19.71 14.85
N GLY A 201 -12.91 -19.68 16.18
CA GLY A 201 -11.84 -19.30 17.10
C GLY A 201 -11.43 -17.83 16.96
N TYR A 202 -10.24 -17.52 17.48
CA TYR A 202 -9.61 -16.21 17.30
C TYR A 202 -8.92 -16.13 15.96
N PHE A 203 -9.13 -15.02 15.26
CA PHE A 203 -8.47 -14.70 13.99
C PHE A 203 -8.09 -13.22 13.94
N LYS A 204 -7.06 -12.93 13.14
CA LYS A 204 -6.57 -11.61 12.80
C LYS A 204 -7.10 -11.18 11.43
N ARG A 205 -6.83 -9.92 11.06
CA ARG A 205 -7.10 -9.45 9.70
C ARG A 205 -6.20 -10.17 8.69
N GLY A 206 -6.78 -10.50 7.54
CA GLY A 206 -6.10 -11.23 6.46
C GLY A 206 -6.11 -12.76 6.61
N GLU A 207 -6.74 -13.33 7.66
CA GLU A 207 -6.85 -14.78 7.86
C GLU A 207 -8.15 -15.37 7.30
N LEU A 208 -9.19 -14.54 7.16
CA LEU A 208 -10.49 -14.90 6.61
C LEU A 208 -10.81 -14.06 5.36
N MET A 209 -12.03 -14.23 4.82
CA MET A 209 -12.46 -13.41 3.69
C MET A 209 -12.74 -11.97 4.12
N ASP A 210 -12.34 -11.01 3.30
CA ASP A 210 -12.43 -9.58 3.58
C ASP A 210 -13.85 -9.16 4.00
N GLU A 211 -14.88 -9.66 3.29
CA GLU A 211 -16.27 -9.33 3.60
C GLU A 211 -16.72 -9.85 4.98
N PHE A 212 -16.15 -11.00 5.41
CA PHE A 212 -16.43 -11.54 6.74
C PHE A 212 -15.70 -10.73 7.81
N GLU A 213 -14.43 -10.42 7.58
CA GLU A 213 -13.60 -9.65 8.50
C GLU A 213 -14.13 -8.24 8.72
N VAL A 214 -14.52 -7.53 7.65
CA VAL A 214 -15.11 -6.18 7.75
C VAL A 214 -16.31 -6.19 8.69
N VAL A 215 -17.18 -7.20 8.59
CA VAL A 215 -18.34 -7.33 9.49
C VAL A 215 -17.89 -7.68 10.91
N ALA A 216 -17.07 -8.74 11.09
CA ALA A 216 -16.70 -9.22 12.41
C ALA A 216 -15.89 -8.19 13.21
N PHE A 217 -14.96 -7.49 12.56
CA PHE A 217 -14.16 -6.44 13.22
C PHE A 217 -14.95 -5.17 13.53
N SER A 218 -16.08 -4.90 12.87
CA SER A 218 -16.96 -3.76 13.18
C SER A 218 -17.89 -4.01 14.37
N MET A 219 -18.10 -5.29 14.76
CA MET A 219 -19.07 -5.68 15.79
C MET A 219 -18.48 -5.65 17.19
N LYS A 220 -19.35 -5.49 18.18
CA LYS A 220 -19.01 -5.62 19.62
C LYS A 220 -19.13 -7.09 20.06
N THR A 221 -18.45 -7.42 21.15
CA THR A 221 -18.61 -8.73 21.78
C THR A 221 -20.09 -8.98 22.18
N GLY A 222 -20.60 -10.15 21.81
CA GLY A 222 -21.99 -10.55 22.03
C GLY A 222 -22.94 -10.13 20.91
N GLU A 223 -22.55 -9.29 20.00
CA GLU A 223 -23.36 -8.78 18.91
C GLU A 223 -23.57 -9.84 17.82
N ILE A 224 -24.75 -9.80 17.19
CA ILE A 224 -25.15 -10.65 16.06
C ILE A 224 -25.25 -9.77 14.83
N SER A 225 -24.53 -10.14 13.77
CA SER A 225 -24.49 -9.39 12.51
C SER A 225 -25.87 -9.28 11.83
N PRO A 226 -26.07 -8.31 10.94
CA PRO A 226 -27.01 -8.49 9.84
C PRO A 226 -26.66 -9.75 9.01
N VAL A 227 -27.60 -10.23 8.17
CA VAL A 227 -27.25 -11.20 7.13
C VAL A 227 -26.36 -10.49 6.09
N PHE A 228 -25.18 -11.02 5.86
CA PHE A 228 -24.25 -10.49 4.86
C PHE A 228 -23.81 -11.59 3.89
N CYS A 229 -23.26 -11.21 2.75
CA CYS A 229 -22.80 -12.16 1.75
C CYS A 229 -21.29 -12.09 1.54
N THR A 230 -20.76 -13.25 1.16
CA THR A 230 -19.42 -13.43 0.62
C THR A 230 -19.56 -14.09 -0.76
N PRO A 231 -18.49 -14.27 -1.54
CA PRO A 231 -18.53 -15.02 -2.79
C PRO A 231 -19.10 -16.45 -2.66
N HIS A 232 -19.04 -17.04 -1.45
CA HIS A 232 -19.48 -18.42 -1.21
C HIS A 232 -20.94 -18.55 -0.76
N GLY A 233 -21.57 -17.47 -0.29
CA GLY A 233 -22.95 -17.52 0.19
C GLY A 233 -23.26 -16.47 1.25
N PHE A 234 -24.30 -16.73 2.04
CA PHE A 234 -24.74 -15.85 3.12
C PHE A 234 -24.25 -16.31 4.47
N HIS A 235 -23.99 -15.33 5.32
CA HIS A 235 -23.52 -15.54 6.69
C HIS A 235 -24.36 -14.74 7.69
N LEU A 236 -24.43 -15.31 8.91
CA LEU A 236 -24.70 -14.62 10.16
C LEU A 236 -23.50 -14.86 11.07
N ALA A 237 -22.96 -13.83 11.68
CA ALA A 237 -21.85 -13.92 12.60
C ALA A 237 -22.27 -13.47 14.01
N LYS A 238 -21.63 -14.06 15.03
CA LYS A 238 -21.68 -13.61 16.41
C LYS A 238 -20.25 -13.46 16.91
N VAL A 239 -19.87 -12.26 17.32
CA VAL A 239 -18.57 -12.05 17.99
C VAL A 239 -18.70 -12.54 19.43
N THR A 240 -17.90 -13.54 19.79
CA THR A 240 -17.92 -14.15 21.13
C THR A 240 -16.90 -13.51 22.06
N ALA A 241 -15.75 -13.09 21.55
CA ALA A 241 -14.72 -12.42 22.32
C ALA A 241 -13.85 -11.51 21.41
N ARG A 242 -13.10 -10.63 22.04
CA ARG A 242 -12.09 -9.79 21.37
C ARG A 242 -10.86 -9.71 22.25
N LYS A 243 -9.69 -9.68 21.62
CA LYS A 243 -8.43 -9.31 22.24
C LYS A 243 -7.93 -8.06 21.53
N ALA A 244 -7.84 -6.97 22.28
CA ALA A 244 -7.17 -5.78 21.76
C ALA A 244 -5.67 -6.08 21.64
N GLY A 245 -5.08 -5.64 20.55
CA GLY A 245 -3.63 -5.64 20.38
C GLY A 245 -2.97 -4.90 21.54
N LYS A 246 -1.82 -5.36 21.96
CA LYS A 246 -1.06 -4.69 23.00
C LYS A 246 0.09 -3.94 22.38
N PRO A 247 0.36 -2.70 22.81
CA PRO A 247 1.56 -2.00 22.38
C PRO A 247 2.80 -2.84 22.71
N LYS A 248 3.64 -3.04 21.71
CA LYS A 248 4.96 -3.66 21.92
C LYS A 248 5.79 -2.74 22.80
N PRO A 249 6.60 -3.26 23.71
CA PRO A 249 7.47 -2.44 24.54
C PRO A 249 8.37 -1.53 23.67
N PHE A 250 8.57 -0.29 24.08
CA PHE A 250 9.42 0.68 23.36
C PHE A 250 10.77 0.09 22.97
N GLU A 251 11.39 -0.67 23.87
CA GLU A 251 12.74 -1.25 23.65
C GLU A 251 12.77 -2.28 22.50
N GLU A 252 11.64 -2.93 22.19
CA GLU A 252 11.53 -3.87 21.07
C GLU A 252 11.43 -3.16 19.72
N VAL A 253 10.80 -1.99 19.68
CA VAL A 253 10.52 -1.23 18.45
C VAL A 253 11.45 -0.03 18.28
N ARG A 254 12.34 0.24 19.24
CA ARG A 254 13.23 1.39 19.25
C ARG A 254 14.04 1.52 17.97
N THR A 255 14.64 0.44 17.51
CA THR A 255 15.49 0.45 16.29
C THR A 255 14.67 0.78 15.05
N GLU A 256 13.44 0.29 14.98
CA GLU A 256 12.51 0.60 13.89
C GLU A 256 12.14 2.09 13.91
N ILE A 257 11.82 2.63 15.08
CA ILE A 257 11.52 4.05 15.27
C ILE A 257 12.70 4.95 14.91
N GLU A 258 13.92 4.58 15.35
CA GLU A 258 15.15 5.30 15.01
C GLU A 258 15.35 5.33 13.48
N ALA A 259 15.16 4.21 12.80
CA ALA A 259 15.27 4.10 11.35
C ALA A 259 14.21 4.95 10.63
N GLU A 260 12.97 4.90 11.07
CA GLU A 260 11.87 5.70 10.51
C GLU A 260 12.12 7.20 10.66
N LEU A 261 12.50 7.66 11.83
CA LEU A 261 12.80 9.07 12.08
C LEU A 261 14.03 9.56 11.27
N ILE A 262 15.05 8.69 11.08
CA ILE A 262 16.19 9.00 10.21
C ILE A 262 15.73 9.12 8.76
N ALA A 263 14.91 8.19 8.27
CA ALA A 263 14.39 8.22 6.91
C ALA A 263 13.58 9.50 6.65
N GLN A 264 12.68 9.87 7.54
CA GLN A 264 11.88 11.10 7.45
C GLN A 264 12.77 12.35 7.39
N ARG A 265 13.84 12.41 8.19
CA ARG A 265 14.80 13.53 8.16
C ARG A 265 15.62 13.57 6.87
N GLN A 266 16.00 12.42 6.35
CA GLN A 266 16.71 12.30 5.08
C GLN A 266 15.82 12.73 3.92
N ASP A 267 14.56 12.30 3.91
CA ASP A 267 13.60 12.72 2.89
C ASP A 267 13.32 14.23 2.94
N ALA A 268 13.15 14.79 4.14
CA ALA A 268 13.02 16.23 4.32
C ALA A 268 14.26 16.98 3.79
N LYS A 269 15.46 16.44 4.04
CA LYS A 269 16.71 17.06 3.57
C LYS A 269 16.87 17.01 2.05
N LEU A 270 16.45 15.92 1.43
CA LEU A 270 16.42 15.78 -0.04
C LEU A 270 15.36 16.69 -0.65
N GLN A 271 14.20 16.84 0.01
CA GLN A 271 13.17 17.77 -0.41
C GLN A 271 13.67 19.22 -0.38
N GLU A 272 14.39 19.64 0.68
CA GLU A 272 15.03 20.94 0.74
C GLU A 272 15.99 21.18 -0.46
N LEU A 273 16.82 20.18 -0.79
CA LEU A 273 17.71 20.26 -1.95
C LEU A 273 16.91 20.46 -3.24
N VAL A 274 15.87 19.64 -3.46
CA VAL A 274 15.05 19.74 -4.67
C VAL A 274 14.30 21.07 -4.74
N ASP A 275 13.82 21.59 -3.63
CA ASP A 275 13.16 22.90 -3.58
C ASP A 275 14.11 24.05 -3.94
N GLU A 276 15.39 23.95 -3.55
CA GLU A 276 16.40 24.90 -4.02
C GLU A 276 16.67 24.75 -5.52
N LEU A 277 16.76 23.52 -6.03
CA LEU A 277 16.94 23.26 -7.45
C LEU A 277 15.76 23.77 -8.29
N LYS A 278 14.53 23.61 -7.79
CA LYS A 278 13.31 24.13 -8.44
C LYS A 278 13.32 25.64 -8.66
N LYS A 279 13.99 26.42 -7.78
CA LYS A 279 14.08 27.89 -7.92
C LYS A 279 14.82 28.35 -9.19
N THR A 280 15.74 27.53 -9.68
CA THR A 280 16.55 27.82 -10.87
C THR A 280 16.23 26.96 -12.07
N ALA A 281 15.47 25.88 -11.86
CA ALA A 281 15.10 24.95 -12.91
C ALA A 281 14.05 25.58 -13.86
N LYS A 282 14.19 25.26 -15.14
CA LYS A 282 13.19 25.57 -16.14
C LYS A 282 12.26 24.37 -16.29
N ILE A 283 11.07 24.46 -15.71
CA ILE A 283 10.07 23.40 -15.74
C ILE A 283 8.90 23.90 -16.59
N GLU A 284 8.61 23.18 -17.68
CA GLU A 284 7.55 23.49 -18.60
C GLU A 284 6.61 22.30 -18.67
N TYR A 285 5.34 22.54 -18.40
CA TYR A 285 4.26 21.58 -18.55
C TYR A 285 3.10 22.24 -19.28
N THR A 286 2.63 21.59 -20.31
CA THR A 286 1.42 22.02 -21.00
C THR A 286 0.29 21.10 -20.58
N GLU A 287 -0.72 21.63 -19.89
CA GLU A 287 -1.91 20.83 -19.56
C GLU A 287 -2.58 20.33 -20.83
N PRO A 288 -3.10 19.08 -20.85
CA PRO A 288 -4.02 18.68 -21.89
C PRO A 288 -5.15 19.72 -21.92
N ASN A 289 -5.47 20.23 -23.09
CA ASN A 289 -6.66 21.03 -23.27
C ASN A 289 -7.84 20.05 -23.14
N ASP A 290 -8.34 19.86 -21.93
CA ASP A 290 -9.57 19.13 -21.68
C ASP A 290 -10.69 20.00 -22.24
N GLY A 291 -10.90 19.84 -23.55
CA GLY A 291 -11.99 20.48 -24.26
C GLY A 291 -13.34 19.95 -23.77
N PHE A 292 -13.69 20.29 -22.55
CA PHE A 292 -15.09 20.40 -22.16
C PHE A 292 -15.62 21.65 -22.86
N ASP A 293 -16.04 21.47 -24.11
CA ASP A 293 -17.00 22.42 -24.73
C ASP A 293 -18.19 22.48 -23.79
N GLU A 294 -18.35 23.61 -23.12
CA GLU A 294 -19.61 23.98 -22.50
C GLU A 294 -20.66 23.95 -23.64
N HIS A 295 -21.36 22.84 -23.76
CA HIS A 295 -22.57 22.81 -24.54
C HIS A 295 -23.55 23.77 -23.85
N GLU A 296 -23.58 25.00 -24.39
CA GLU A 296 -24.68 25.91 -24.18
C GLU A 296 -25.98 25.16 -24.50
N HIS A 297 -26.75 24.91 -23.49
CA HIS A 297 -28.15 24.56 -23.64
C HIS A 297 -28.94 25.83 -23.88
N ASP A 298 -29.23 26.11 -25.17
CA ASP A 298 -30.36 26.92 -25.57
C ASP A 298 -31.69 26.16 -25.40
#